data_83b8f35e2c4cb64e284b2584d3d39e90
#
_entry.id   83b8f35e2c4cb64e284b2584d3d39e90
#
_cell.length_a   1.000
_cell.length_b   1.000
_cell.length_c   1.000
_cell.angle_alpha   90.00
_cell.angle_beta   90.00
_cell.angle_gamma   90.00
#
_symmetry.space_group_name_H-M   'P 1'
#
loop_
_entity.id
_entity.type
_entity.pdbx_description
1 polymer ?
#
loop_
_entity_poly.entity_id
_entity_poly.type
_entity_poly.pdbx_seq_one_letter_code
_entity_poly.pdbx_strand_id
1 'polypeptide(L)'
;QFIGIMFLTRTEYDRGVNTFSPEGRLFQVEYAIEATKLGSTGIGIQTSEGVVLAVEKRVTSNLLVPSSIEKIFEVDKHIGCAVSGLVADARTLIERARVEATHHWFVHGEQIHVEDVTRSVSNMALAFGDDASKGAMSRPFGVALLFAGVDPTGPRLFHMDPSGTYINYQAKAIGSGHEGAQQQLEEAYHSGMSLRDALVLALKILKQVMEEKLDMTNVEVVTVTPDRKYHLLAKEEVEAVIAEVGSSSGP
;
A
#
# COMPACT_ATOMS: atom_id res chain seq x y z
N GLN A 1 31.49 25.93 -3.34
CA GLN A 1 31.90 25.80 -1.91
C GLN A 1 30.73 25.42 -0.98
N PHE A 2 29.51 25.85 -1.24
CA PHE A 2 28.31 25.50 -0.44
C PHE A 2 27.83 24.06 -0.61
N ILE A 3 28.02 23.42 -1.78
CA ILE A 3 27.60 22.04 -2.06
C ILE A 3 28.45 21.02 -1.28
N GLY A 4 29.73 21.28 -1.07
CA GLY A 4 30.63 20.37 -0.33
C GLY A 4 30.33 20.33 1.19
N ILE A 5 29.83 21.41 1.76
CA ILE A 5 29.48 21.50 3.19
C ILE A 5 28.16 20.75 3.47
N MET A 6 27.21 20.77 2.52
CA MET A 6 25.92 20.10 2.65
C MET A 6 26.05 18.57 2.63
N PHE A 7 27.02 18.01 1.88
CA PHE A 7 27.30 16.56 1.88
C PHE A 7 27.99 16.08 3.16
N LEU A 8 28.89 16.88 3.74
CA LEU A 8 29.61 16.53 4.98
C LEU A 8 28.67 16.56 6.21
N THR A 9 27.72 17.48 6.25
CA THR A 9 26.75 17.58 7.35
C THR A 9 25.72 16.44 7.32
N ARG A 10 25.34 15.94 6.13
CA ARG A 10 24.38 14.86 5.99
C ARG A 10 24.91 13.54 6.56
N THR A 11 26.16 13.19 6.26
CA THR A 11 26.83 11.95 6.76
C THR A 11 27.06 11.96 8.28
N GLU A 12 26.98 13.07 8.95
CA GLU A 12 27.14 13.16 10.39
C GLU A 12 25.85 12.85 11.14
N TYR A 13 24.68 13.20 10.57
CA TYR A 13 23.37 13.06 11.20
C TYR A 13 22.58 11.83 10.72
N ASP A 14 23.07 11.05 9.78
CA ASP A 14 22.38 9.85 9.26
C ASP A 14 22.87 8.52 9.86
N ARG A 15 23.87 8.56 10.75
CA ARG A 15 24.46 7.37 11.39
C ARG A 15 23.57 6.76 12.46
N GLY A 16 22.76 7.58 13.15
CA GLY A 16 21.85 7.13 14.19
C GLY A 16 20.41 7.13 13.72
N VAL A 17 19.62 6.13 14.16
CA VAL A 17 18.20 6.03 13.80
C VAL A 17 17.34 7.11 14.47
N ASN A 18 17.75 7.62 15.62
CA ASN A 18 17.06 8.65 16.41
C ASN A 18 17.80 9.99 16.44
N THR A 19 18.73 10.22 15.52
CA THR A 19 19.50 11.46 15.44
C THR A 19 18.80 12.46 14.52
N PHE A 20 18.33 13.56 15.09
CA PHE A 20 17.76 14.67 14.32
C PHE A 20 18.85 15.51 13.66
N SER A 21 18.64 15.88 12.40
CA SER A 21 19.42 16.92 11.74
C SER A 21 19.11 18.30 12.36
N PRO A 22 19.96 19.33 12.13
CA PRO A 22 19.67 20.70 12.55
C PRO A 22 18.34 21.25 12.03
N GLU A 23 17.81 20.69 10.95
CA GLU A 23 16.51 21.01 10.33
C GLU A 23 15.34 20.25 10.96
N GLY A 24 15.60 19.41 11.96
CA GLY A 24 14.56 18.62 12.64
C GLY A 24 14.11 17.39 11.87
N ARG A 25 14.93 16.82 10.98
CA ARG A 25 14.62 15.63 10.17
C ARG A 25 15.34 14.41 10.71
N LEU A 26 14.69 13.25 10.56
CA LEU A 26 15.27 11.93 10.77
C LEU A 26 15.62 11.32 9.40
N PHE A 27 16.90 11.35 9.01
CA PHE A 27 17.31 10.87 7.68
C PHE A 27 17.00 9.40 7.44
N GLN A 28 17.04 8.54 8.46
CA GLN A 28 16.69 7.12 8.32
C GLN A 28 15.22 6.93 7.94
N VAL A 29 14.31 7.79 8.39
CA VAL A 29 12.90 7.79 7.96
C VAL A 29 12.77 8.25 6.50
N GLU A 30 13.51 9.30 6.10
CA GLU A 30 13.50 9.77 4.71
C GLU A 30 14.04 8.69 3.76
N TYR A 31 15.11 7.98 4.13
CA TYR A 31 15.63 6.85 3.35
C TYR A 31 14.65 5.68 3.27
N ALA A 32 13.92 5.40 4.35
CA ALA A 32 12.87 4.40 4.33
C ALA A 32 11.72 4.78 3.38
N ILE A 33 11.31 6.06 3.35
CA ILE A 33 10.30 6.57 2.40
C ILE A 33 10.80 6.42 0.96
N GLU A 34 12.06 6.78 0.66
CA GLU A 34 12.64 6.58 -0.68
C GLU A 34 12.67 5.10 -1.07
N ALA A 35 12.96 4.19 -0.13
CA ALA A 35 12.94 2.75 -0.39
C ALA A 35 11.54 2.25 -0.81
N THR A 36 10.46 2.84 -0.31
CA THR A 36 9.09 2.44 -0.72
C THR A 36 8.80 2.76 -2.18
N LYS A 37 9.42 3.81 -2.72
CA LYS A 37 9.26 4.22 -4.12
C LYS A 37 9.91 3.25 -5.12
N LEU A 38 10.78 2.36 -4.65
CA LEU A 38 11.40 1.31 -5.48
C LEU A 38 10.56 0.04 -5.56
N GLY A 39 9.53 -0.07 -4.72
CA GLY A 39 8.62 -1.21 -4.69
C GLY A 39 7.70 -1.29 -5.90
N SER A 40 6.96 -2.40 -6.02
CA SER A 40 5.94 -2.58 -7.05
C SER A 40 4.87 -1.50 -6.97
N THR A 41 4.38 -1.05 -8.12
CA THR A 41 3.30 -0.07 -8.17
C THR A 41 2.00 -0.67 -7.67
N GLY A 42 1.35 0.03 -6.73
CA GLY A 42 0.05 -0.34 -6.20
C GLY A 42 -0.92 0.84 -6.26
N ILE A 43 -2.18 0.54 -6.50
CA ILE A 43 -3.27 1.51 -6.63
C ILE A 43 -4.41 1.10 -5.73
N GLY A 44 -4.95 2.04 -4.97
CA GLY A 44 -6.20 1.92 -4.24
C GLY A 44 -7.22 2.93 -4.72
N ILE A 45 -8.47 2.50 -4.91
CA ILE A 45 -9.59 3.37 -5.31
C ILE A 45 -10.79 3.05 -4.44
N GLN A 46 -11.30 4.08 -3.76
CA GLN A 46 -12.52 4.02 -2.97
C GLN A 46 -13.72 4.47 -3.81
N THR A 47 -14.80 3.69 -3.77
CA THR A 47 -16.10 4.04 -4.36
C THR A 47 -17.21 3.93 -3.31
N SER A 48 -18.42 4.31 -3.65
CA SER A 48 -19.58 4.12 -2.76
C SER A 48 -19.96 2.63 -2.55
N GLU A 49 -19.55 1.75 -3.46
CA GLU A 49 -19.87 0.33 -3.45
C GLU A 49 -18.81 -0.53 -2.73
N GLY A 50 -17.59 0.01 -2.54
CA GLY A 50 -16.47 -0.69 -1.94
C GLY A 50 -15.13 -0.08 -2.30
N VAL A 51 -14.05 -0.83 -2.08
CA VAL A 51 -12.68 -0.40 -2.36
C VAL A 51 -11.99 -1.41 -3.25
N VAL A 52 -11.23 -0.91 -4.23
CA VAL A 52 -10.37 -1.69 -5.12
C VAL A 52 -8.92 -1.51 -4.71
N LEU A 53 -8.16 -2.60 -4.63
CA LEU A 53 -6.71 -2.62 -4.58
C LEU A 53 -6.19 -3.37 -5.80
N ALA A 54 -5.24 -2.79 -6.51
CA ALA A 54 -4.55 -3.45 -7.63
C ALA A 54 -3.05 -3.21 -7.52
N VAL A 55 -2.24 -4.26 -7.58
CA VAL A 55 -0.78 -4.21 -7.40
C VAL A 55 -0.06 -4.98 -8.48
N GLU A 56 0.98 -4.39 -9.04
CA GLU A 56 1.93 -5.02 -9.94
C GLU A 56 2.69 -6.15 -9.23
N LYS A 57 2.82 -7.30 -9.89
CA LYS A 57 3.72 -8.39 -9.51
C LYS A 57 4.89 -8.44 -10.47
N ARG A 58 6.10 -8.17 -10.00
CA ARG A 58 7.31 -8.29 -10.82
C ARG A 58 7.78 -9.73 -10.86
N VAL A 59 7.55 -10.40 -11.99
CA VAL A 59 7.97 -11.78 -12.23
C VAL A 59 9.34 -11.75 -12.92
N THR A 60 10.41 -11.75 -12.14
CA THR A 60 11.79 -11.57 -12.62
C THR A 60 12.40 -12.83 -13.25
N SER A 61 11.76 -13.97 -13.18
CA SER A 61 12.26 -15.24 -13.69
C SER A 61 11.12 -16.15 -14.13
N ASN A 62 11.31 -16.86 -15.24
CA ASN A 62 10.39 -17.90 -15.72
C ASN A 62 10.32 -19.14 -14.79
N LEU A 63 11.24 -19.26 -13.85
CA LEU A 63 11.23 -20.32 -12.83
C LEU A 63 10.48 -19.94 -11.58
N LEU A 64 10.06 -18.69 -11.46
CA LEU A 64 9.30 -18.19 -10.33
C LEU A 64 7.82 -18.58 -10.50
N VAL A 65 7.22 -19.07 -9.43
CA VAL A 65 5.78 -19.38 -9.39
C VAL A 65 5.00 -18.10 -9.05
N PRO A 66 4.26 -17.48 -9.99
CA PRO A 66 3.62 -16.18 -9.76
C PRO A 66 2.63 -16.16 -8.59
N SER A 67 1.99 -17.29 -8.28
CA SER A 67 1.08 -17.42 -7.14
C SER A 67 1.78 -17.35 -5.77
N SER A 68 3.11 -17.51 -5.72
CA SER A 68 3.88 -17.38 -4.49
C SER A 68 4.22 -15.93 -4.14
N ILE A 69 4.03 -15.00 -5.09
CA ILE A 69 4.20 -13.57 -4.85
C ILE A 69 2.86 -13.02 -4.38
N GLU A 70 2.80 -12.64 -3.12
CA GLU A 70 1.65 -11.97 -2.52
C GLU A 70 2.00 -10.50 -2.26
N LYS A 71 1.16 -9.59 -2.75
CA LYS A 71 1.33 -8.14 -2.63
C LYS A 71 0.13 -7.47 -1.95
N ILE A 72 -0.99 -8.19 -1.86
CA ILE A 72 -2.18 -7.75 -1.14
C ILE A 72 -2.52 -8.81 -0.11
N PHE A 73 -2.55 -8.42 1.15
CA PHE A 73 -2.77 -9.31 2.28
C PHE A 73 -4.15 -9.11 2.86
N GLU A 74 -4.85 -10.19 3.15
CA GLU A 74 -6.04 -10.16 3.99
C GLU A 74 -5.63 -9.90 5.43
N VAL A 75 -6.14 -8.82 6.01
CA VAL A 75 -5.96 -8.48 7.44
C VAL A 75 -7.12 -9.05 8.24
N ASP A 76 -8.34 -8.82 7.80
CA ASP A 76 -9.57 -9.39 8.31
C ASP A 76 -10.54 -9.51 7.13
N LYS A 77 -11.67 -10.22 7.31
CA LYS A 77 -12.69 -10.44 6.26
C LYS A 77 -13.17 -9.15 5.58
N HIS A 78 -13.09 -8.04 6.27
CA HIS A 78 -13.54 -6.72 5.78
C HIS A 78 -12.39 -5.75 5.51
N ILE A 79 -11.13 -6.17 5.68
CA ILE A 79 -9.94 -5.33 5.50
C ILE A 79 -8.87 -6.07 4.70
N GLY A 80 -8.41 -5.44 3.61
CA GLY A 80 -7.23 -5.83 2.86
C GLY A 80 -6.13 -4.77 2.97
N CYS A 81 -4.88 -5.18 2.73
CA CYS A 81 -3.73 -4.28 2.74
C CYS A 81 -2.81 -4.56 1.57
N ALA A 82 -2.62 -3.58 0.70
CA ALA A 82 -1.61 -3.62 -0.36
C ALA A 82 -0.29 -3.02 0.13
N VAL A 83 0.84 -3.59 -0.33
CA VAL A 83 2.17 -3.23 0.16
C VAL A 83 3.12 -2.87 -0.99
N SER A 84 3.98 -1.87 -0.75
CA SER A 84 5.05 -1.48 -1.65
C SER A 84 6.34 -1.16 -0.88
N GLY A 85 7.48 -1.66 -1.35
CA GLY A 85 8.78 -1.55 -0.70
C GLY A 85 9.32 -2.89 -0.22
N LEU A 86 9.88 -2.94 0.98
CA LEU A 86 10.48 -4.15 1.58
C LEU A 86 9.38 -5.09 2.10
N VAL A 87 9.01 -6.10 1.30
CA VAL A 87 7.93 -7.05 1.63
C VAL A 87 8.17 -7.80 2.96
N ALA A 88 9.43 -8.04 3.31
CA ALA A 88 9.77 -8.67 4.60
C ALA A 88 9.29 -7.83 5.79
N ASP A 89 9.43 -6.50 5.70
CA ASP A 89 8.96 -5.56 6.72
C ASP A 89 7.43 -5.52 6.77
N ALA A 90 6.78 -5.61 5.60
CA ALA A 90 5.32 -5.61 5.49
C ALA A 90 4.68 -6.73 6.33
N ARG A 91 5.26 -7.93 6.29
CA ARG A 91 4.71 -9.09 7.02
C ARG A 91 4.57 -8.83 8.52
N THR A 92 5.54 -8.18 9.13
CA THR A 92 5.50 -7.82 10.56
C THR A 92 4.35 -6.85 10.85
N LEU A 93 4.15 -5.84 10.00
CA LEU A 93 3.08 -4.85 10.13
C LEU A 93 1.70 -5.47 9.88
N ILE A 94 1.58 -6.35 8.88
CA ILE A 94 0.33 -7.07 8.58
C ILE A 94 -0.06 -8.00 9.74
N GLU A 95 0.92 -8.71 10.33
CA GLU A 95 0.64 -9.57 11.48
C GLU A 95 0.16 -8.76 12.68
N ARG A 96 0.75 -7.58 12.91
CA ARG A 96 0.24 -6.65 13.93
C ARG A 96 -1.20 -6.23 13.65
N ALA A 97 -1.53 -5.93 12.39
CA ALA A 97 -2.88 -5.56 11.99
C ALA A 97 -3.88 -6.71 12.25
N ARG A 98 -3.52 -7.94 11.93
CA ARG A 98 -4.33 -9.15 12.18
C ARG A 98 -4.58 -9.38 13.68
N VAL A 99 -3.52 -9.26 14.47
CA VAL A 99 -3.62 -9.39 15.93
C VAL A 99 -4.57 -8.34 16.51
N GLU A 100 -4.45 -7.09 16.06
CA GLU A 100 -5.32 -6.00 16.52
C GLU A 100 -6.79 -6.25 16.15
N ALA A 101 -7.06 -6.65 14.91
CA ALA A 101 -8.41 -6.96 14.44
C ALA A 101 -9.03 -8.13 15.22
N THR A 102 -8.25 -9.20 15.45
CA THR A 102 -8.70 -10.36 16.21
C THR A 102 -8.93 -10.03 17.69
N HIS A 103 -8.04 -9.24 18.29
CA HIS A 103 -8.18 -8.80 19.67
C HIS A 103 -9.41 -7.92 19.85
N HIS A 104 -9.66 -6.98 18.93
CA HIS A 104 -10.85 -6.13 18.97
C HIS A 104 -12.14 -6.96 18.92
N TRP A 105 -12.20 -7.93 17.98
CA TRP A 105 -13.32 -8.86 17.89
C TRP A 105 -13.54 -9.66 19.18
N PHE A 106 -12.46 -10.14 19.79
CA PHE A 106 -12.53 -10.92 21.03
C PHE A 106 -13.07 -10.10 22.21
N VAL A 107 -12.67 -8.82 22.31
CA VAL A 107 -13.02 -7.94 23.43
C VAL A 107 -14.40 -7.31 23.24
N HIS A 108 -14.71 -6.86 22.02
CA HIS A 108 -15.90 -6.04 21.75
C HIS A 108 -17.03 -6.80 21.01
N GLY A 109 -16.72 -7.96 20.41
CA GLY A 109 -17.71 -8.74 19.66
C GLY A 109 -18.14 -8.10 18.34
N GLU A 110 -17.39 -7.10 17.84
CA GLU A 110 -17.68 -6.37 16.61
C GLU A 110 -16.42 -6.19 15.75
N GLN A 111 -16.63 -5.87 14.48
CA GLN A 111 -15.54 -5.63 13.53
C GLN A 111 -14.84 -4.30 13.86
N ILE A 112 -13.51 -4.32 13.83
CA ILE A 112 -12.69 -3.12 14.07
C ILE A 112 -12.83 -2.15 12.88
N HIS A 113 -12.80 -0.85 13.15
CA HIS A 113 -12.75 0.16 12.10
C HIS A 113 -11.40 0.12 11.35
N VAL A 114 -11.43 0.40 10.04
CA VAL A 114 -10.23 0.42 9.21
C VAL A 114 -9.20 1.42 9.73
N GLU A 115 -9.67 2.57 10.21
CA GLU A 115 -8.82 3.61 10.79
C GLU A 115 -8.10 3.13 12.06
N ASP A 116 -8.78 2.37 12.94
CA ASP A 116 -8.19 1.90 14.19
C ASP A 116 -7.08 0.88 13.96
N VAL A 117 -7.26 -0.03 12.99
CA VAL A 117 -6.20 -0.93 12.53
C VAL A 117 -5.02 -0.13 11.99
N THR A 118 -5.28 0.83 11.10
CA THR A 118 -4.23 1.67 10.48
C THR A 118 -3.46 2.44 11.55
N ARG A 119 -4.15 3.02 12.53
CA ARG A 119 -3.55 3.74 13.66
C ARG A 119 -2.68 2.84 14.53
N SER A 120 -3.12 1.61 14.83
CA SER A 120 -2.34 0.64 15.61
C SER A 120 -1.04 0.27 14.90
N VAL A 121 -1.11 0.04 13.57
CA VAL A 121 0.07 -0.27 12.75
C VAL A 121 0.99 0.95 12.64
N SER A 122 0.45 2.15 12.47
CA SER A 122 1.21 3.41 12.45
C SER A 122 1.99 3.62 13.75
N ASN A 123 1.35 3.39 14.90
CA ASN A 123 2.01 3.50 16.20
C ASN A 123 3.17 2.50 16.33
N MET A 124 3.02 1.28 15.80
CA MET A 124 4.12 0.30 15.76
C MET A 124 5.25 0.76 14.84
N ALA A 125 4.93 1.36 13.69
CA ALA A 125 5.93 1.86 12.75
C ALA A 125 6.81 2.97 13.34
N LEU A 126 6.29 3.73 14.31
CA LEU A 126 7.04 4.76 15.04
C LEU A 126 7.92 4.20 16.17
N ALA A 127 7.72 2.92 16.57
CA ALA A 127 8.45 2.28 17.66
C ALA A 127 9.79 1.71 17.16
N PHE A 128 10.72 2.58 16.75
CA PHE A 128 12.09 2.21 16.38
C PHE A 128 13.12 3.03 17.21
N GLY A 129 14.35 2.50 17.35
CA GLY A 129 15.43 3.17 18.07
C GLY A 129 16.32 2.20 18.84
N ASP A 130 17.20 2.75 19.69
CA ASP A 130 18.26 2.00 20.37
C ASP A 130 17.77 1.17 21.59
N ASP A 131 16.52 1.34 22.01
CA ASP A 131 15.98 0.65 23.20
C ASP A 131 15.35 -0.71 22.84
N ALA A 132 16.20 -1.67 22.48
CA ALA A 132 15.79 -3.04 22.18
C ALA A 132 15.09 -3.74 23.37
N SER A 133 15.25 -3.24 24.61
CA SER A 133 14.61 -3.80 25.80
C SER A 133 13.09 -3.65 25.80
N LYS A 134 12.57 -2.69 25.02
CA LYS A 134 11.13 -2.41 24.86
C LYS A 134 10.52 -3.02 23.60
N GLY A 135 11.25 -3.89 22.88
CA GLY A 135 10.79 -4.48 21.63
C GLY A 135 10.78 -3.49 20.46
N ALA A 136 11.51 -2.38 20.56
CA ALA A 136 11.66 -1.43 19.49
C ALA A 136 12.43 -2.03 18.32
N MET A 137 12.03 -1.67 17.08
CA MET A 137 12.76 -2.04 15.88
C MET A 137 14.06 -1.25 15.79
N SER A 138 15.11 -1.84 15.23
CA SER A 138 16.43 -1.18 15.10
C SER A 138 16.46 -0.11 14.01
N ARG A 139 15.48 -0.09 13.12
CA ARG A 139 15.33 0.88 12.02
C ARG A 139 13.86 1.09 11.65
N PRO A 140 13.52 2.19 10.94
CA PRO A 140 12.19 2.37 10.35
C PRO A 140 11.84 1.24 9.37
N PHE A 141 10.55 0.94 9.23
CA PHE A 141 10.04 0.01 8.22
C PHE A 141 10.11 0.65 6.83
N GLY A 142 10.73 -0.03 5.87
CA GLY A 142 10.89 0.44 4.48
C GLY A 142 9.71 0.06 3.59
N VAL A 143 8.47 0.26 4.03
CA VAL A 143 7.27 -0.15 3.30
C VAL A 143 6.17 0.90 3.42
N ALA A 144 5.48 1.15 2.30
CA ALA A 144 4.23 1.90 2.24
C ALA A 144 3.06 0.92 2.16
N LEU A 145 1.98 1.23 2.86
CA LEU A 145 0.79 0.41 2.99
C LEU A 145 -0.46 1.15 2.50
N LEU A 146 -1.35 0.43 1.81
CA LEU A 146 -2.71 0.88 1.50
C LEU A 146 -3.69 -0.07 2.19
N PHE A 147 -4.30 0.39 3.28
CA PHE A 147 -5.39 -0.31 3.95
C PHE A 147 -6.71 0.04 3.26
N ALA A 148 -7.40 -0.97 2.78
CA ALA A 148 -8.70 -0.86 2.15
C ALA A 148 -9.71 -1.72 2.90
N GLY A 149 -10.86 -1.17 3.21
CA GLY A 149 -11.87 -1.93 3.94
C GLY A 149 -13.25 -1.30 3.87
N VAL A 150 -14.23 -2.04 4.36
CA VAL A 150 -15.60 -1.55 4.54
C VAL A 150 -16.00 -1.78 5.99
N ASP A 151 -16.21 -0.71 6.72
CA ASP A 151 -16.65 -0.71 8.11
C ASP A 151 -18.02 -0.05 8.25
N PRO A 152 -18.61 0.07 9.46
CA PRO A 152 -19.91 0.71 9.66
C PRO A 152 -20.02 2.15 9.16
N THR A 153 -18.88 2.83 8.95
CA THR A 153 -18.83 4.20 8.40
C THR A 153 -18.77 4.22 6.88
N GLY A 154 -18.69 3.05 6.23
CA GLY A 154 -18.61 2.85 4.78
C GLY A 154 -17.25 2.39 4.28
N PRO A 155 -17.03 2.43 2.95
CA PRO A 155 -15.75 2.13 2.34
C PRO A 155 -14.66 3.12 2.79
N ARG A 156 -13.45 2.61 3.09
CA ARG A 156 -12.31 3.39 3.57
C ARG A 156 -11.02 2.95 2.87
N LEU A 157 -10.19 3.94 2.53
CA LEU A 157 -8.87 3.73 1.97
C LEU A 157 -7.85 4.60 2.71
N PHE A 158 -6.94 3.99 3.45
CA PHE A 158 -5.88 4.71 4.16
C PHE A 158 -4.52 4.38 3.55
N HIS A 159 -3.71 5.40 3.33
CA HIS A 159 -2.29 5.28 3.02
C HIS A 159 -1.47 5.52 4.28
N MET A 160 -0.51 4.65 4.55
CA MET A 160 0.48 4.79 5.61
C MET A 160 1.89 4.73 5.04
N ASP A 161 2.75 5.65 5.44
CA ASP A 161 4.15 5.72 5.06
C ASP A 161 5.11 5.33 6.22
N PRO A 162 6.43 5.18 5.97
CA PRO A 162 7.41 4.85 7.01
C PRO A 162 7.55 5.87 8.13
N SER A 163 7.06 7.10 7.96
CA SER A 163 7.04 8.11 9.03
C SER A 163 5.96 7.86 10.09
N GLY A 164 5.11 6.83 9.87
CA GLY A 164 3.93 6.59 10.67
C GLY A 164 2.77 7.54 10.38
N THR A 165 2.91 8.39 9.37
CA THR A 165 1.79 9.21 8.90
C THR A 165 0.80 8.35 8.15
N TYR A 166 -0.48 8.44 8.52
CA TYR A 166 -1.56 7.81 7.77
C TYR A 166 -2.64 8.82 7.41
N ILE A 167 -3.14 8.72 6.19
CA ILE A 167 -4.13 9.67 5.64
C ILE A 167 -5.18 8.88 4.87
N ASN A 168 -6.45 9.27 5.02
CA ASN A 168 -7.57 8.74 4.24
C ASN A 168 -7.57 9.37 2.84
N TYR A 169 -7.67 8.53 1.81
CA TYR A 169 -7.71 8.94 0.40
C TYR A 169 -8.94 8.38 -0.29
N GLN A 170 -9.42 9.07 -1.30
CA GLN A 170 -10.40 8.53 -2.24
C GLN A 170 -9.72 7.65 -3.29
N ALA A 171 -8.53 8.06 -3.75
CA ALA A 171 -7.69 7.25 -4.62
C ALA A 171 -6.21 7.56 -4.35
N LYS A 172 -5.37 6.53 -4.31
CA LYS A 172 -3.94 6.66 -4.00
C LYS A 172 -3.10 5.64 -4.74
N ALA A 173 -1.98 6.09 -5.28
CA ALA A 173 -0.95 5.24 -5.84
C ALA A 173 0.30 5.21 -4.94
N ILE A 174 0.98 4.06 -4.88
CA ILE A 174 2.24 3.81 -4.16
C ILE A 174 3.23 3.07 -5.06
N GLY A 175 4.51 3.07 -4.70
CA GLY A 175 5.56 2.34 -5.42
C GLY A 175 6.22 3.13 -6.55
N SER A 176 6.94 2.44 -7.43
CA SER A 176 7.82 3.08 -8.42
C SER A 176 7.08 3.93 -9.47
N GLY A 177 5.90 3.49 -9.89
CA GLY A 177 5.05 4.23 -10.84
C GLY A 177 4.08 5.22 -10.20
N HIS A 178 4.20 5.52 -8.88
CA HIS A 178 3.20 6.27 -8.14
C HIS A 178 2.94 7.68 -8.69
N GLU A 179 3.95 8.41 -9.19
CA GLU A 179 3.77 9.78 -9.69
C GLU A 179 2.86 9.82 -10.91
N GLY A 180 3.17 9.01 -11.93
CA GLY A 180 2.34 8.95 -13.14
C GLY A 180 0.97 8.32 -12.89
N ALA A 181 0.89 7.33 -12.00
CA ALA A 181 -0.39 6.72 -11.61
C ALA A 181 -1.26 7.70 -10.82
N GLN A 182 -0.68 8.49 -9.90
CA GLN A 182 -1.41 9.46 -9.11
C GLN A 182 -1.98 10.59 -9.98
N GLN A 183 -1.19 11.08 -10.94
CA GLN A 183 -1.69 12.09 -11.89
C GLN A 183 -2.90 11.57 -12.67
N GLN A 184 -2.86 10.34 -13.20
CA GLN A 184 -3.98 9.76 -13.92
C GLN A 184 -5.20 9.51 -13.02
N LEU A 185 -4.99 9.15 -11.74
CA LEU A 185 -6.09 9.05 -10.78
C LEU A 185 -6.76 10.41 -10.55
N GLU A 186 -6.00 11.49 -10.42
CA GLU A 186 -6.53 12.85 -10.23
C GLU A 186 -7.34 13.34 -11.46
N GLU A 187 -6.94 12.93 -12.66
CA GLU A 187 -7.66 13.28 -13.90
C GLU A 187 -8.94 12.46 -14.13
N ALA A 188 -8.95 11.18 -13.72
CA ALA A 188 -10.02 10.24 -14.10
C ALA A 188 -10.97 9.89 -12.96
N TYR A 189 -10.57 10.08 -11.70
CA TYR A 189 -11.41 9.74 -10.55
C TYR A 189 -12.59 10.70 -10.39
N HIS A 190 -13.75 10.14 -10.09
CA HIS A 190 -14.93 10.92 -9.65
C HIS A 190 -15.74 10.13 -8.61
N SER A 191 -16.40 10.83 -7.69
CA SER A 191 -17.11 10.24 -6.55
C SER A 191 -18.30 9.35 -6.91
N GLY A 192 -18.84 9.49 -8.13
CA GLY A 192 -19.94 8.65 -8.65
C GLY A 192 -19.48 7.39 -9.40
N MET A 193 -18.19 7.07 -9.35
CA MET A 193 -17.63 5.89 -10.04
C MET A 193 -18.16 4.60 -9.41
N SER A 194 -18.57 3.64 -10.28
CA SER A 194 -18.91 2.30 -9.84
C SER A 194 -17.68 1.49 -9.44
N LEU A 195 -17.86 0.40 -8.70
CA LEU A 195 -16.74 -0.51 -8.37
C LEU A 195 -16.12 -1.12 -9.64
N ARG A 196 -16.94 -1.37 -10.68
CA ARG A 196 -16.47 -1.90 -11.96
C ARG A 196 -15.62 -0.89 -12.72
N ASP A 197 -16.04 0.37 -12.77
CA ASP A 197 -15.26 1.43 -13.40
C ASP A 197 -13.94 1.66 -12.68
N ALA A 198 -13.93 1.57 -11.35
CA ALA A 198 -12.71 1.66 -10.53
C ALA A 198 -11.74 0.52 -10.83
N LEU A 199 -12.23 -0.72 -11.03
CA LEU A 199 -11.42 -1.86 -11.44
C LEU A 199 -10.77 -1.62 -12.81
N VAL A 200 -11.56 -1.21 -13.79
CA VAL A 200 -11.08 -0.89 -15.16
C VAL A 200 -10.06 0.24 -15.10
N LEU A 201 -10.34 1.31 -14.34
CA LEU A 201 -9.42 2.44 -14.19
C LEU A 201 -8.10 2.01 -13.56
N ALA A 202 -8.13 1.23 -12.47
CA ALA A 202 -6.92 0.76 -11.79
C ALA A 202 -6.03 -0.06 -12.73
N LEU A 203 -6.61 -1.01 -13.49
CA LEU A 203 -5.85 -1.83 -14.45
C LEU A 203 -5.39 -1.04 -15.67
N LYS A 204 -6.17 -0.05 -16.13
CA LYS A 204 -5.77 0.85 -17.21
C LYS A 204 -4.54 1.67 -16.81
N ILE A 205 -4.52 2.21 -15.59
CA ILE A 205 -3.38 2.99 -15.07
C ILE A 205 -2.17 2.07 -14.89
N LEU A 206 -2.33 0.88 -14.28
CA LEU A 206 -1.22 -0.08 -14.15
C LEU A 206 -0.61 -0.43 -15.50
N LYS A 207 -1.44 -0.70 -16.51
CA LYS A 207 -0.98 -0.99 -17.89
C LYS A 207 -0.08 0.12 -18.47
N GLN A 208 -0.31 1.38 -18.09
CA GLN A 208 0.46 2.51 -18.60
C GLN A 208 1.75 2.77 -17.83
N VAL A 209 1.79 2.44 -16.52
CA VAL A 209 2.96 2.72 -15.67
C VAL A 209 3.87 1.51 -15.47
N MET A 210 3.40 0.30 -15.79
CA MET A 210 4.21 -0.93 -15.74
C MET A 210 5.17 -0.98 -16.92
N GLU A 211 6.39 -1.47 -16.68
CA GLU A 211 7.39 -1.74 -17.72
C GLU A 211 7.02 -2.96 -18.58
N GLU A 212 6.38 -3.95 -17.95
CA GLU A 212 5.93 -5.18 -18.60
C GLU A 212 4.50 -5.05 -19.13
N LYS A 213 4.18 -5.83 -20.16
CA LYS A 213 2.80 -5.91 -20.65
C LYS A 213 1.90 -6.50 -19.57
N LEU A 214 0.81 -5.77 -19.24
CA LEU A 214 -0.17 -6.23 -18.28
C LEU A 214 -0.80 -7.56 -18.72
N ASP A 215 -0.81 -8.51 -17.79
CA ASP A 215 -1.32 -9.87 -17.94
C ASP A 215 -1.89 -10.35 -16.60
N MET A 216 -2.74 -11.39 -16.62
CA MET A 216 -3.39 -11.96 -15.43
C MET A 216 -2.40 -12.57 -14.40
N THR A 217 -1.13 -12.77 -14.76
CA THR A 217 -0.11 -13.37 -13.89
C THR A 217 0.77 -12.35 -13.20
N ASN A 218 0.88 -11.13 -13.75
CA ASN A 218 1.74 -10.07 -13.24
C ASN A 218 0.98 -8.93 -12.53
N VAL A 219 -0.26 -9.19 -12.15
CA VAL A 219 -1.09 -8.29 -11.36
C VAL A 219 -1.86 -9.06 -10.30
N GLU A 220 -2.12 -8.41 -9.18
CA GLU A 220 -2.98 -8.90 -8.12
C GLU A 220 -4.05 -7.86 -7.85
N VAL A 221 -5.30 -8.29 -7.81
CA VAL A 221 -6.45 -7.39 -7.67
C VAL A 221 -7.37 -7.93 -6.58
N VAL A 222 -7.75 -7.04 -5.67
CA VAL A 222 -8.68 -7.33 -4.58
C VAL A 222 -9.78 -6.28 -4.57
N THR A 223 -10.99 -6.73 -4.30
CA THR A 223 -12.11 -5.86 -3.96
C THR A 223 -12.55 -6.11 -2.53
N VAL A 224 -12.92 -5.05 -1.82
CA VAL A 224 -13.57 -5.16 -0.51
C VAL A 224 -14.91 -4.48 -0.59
N THR A 225 -15.98 -5.25 -0.39
CA THR A 225 -17.37 -4.78 -0.50
C THR A 225 -18.18 -5.16 0.73
N PRO A 226 -19.32 -4.49 1.01
CA PRO A 226 -20.18 -4.86 2.12
C PRO A 226 -20.64 -6.34 2.07
N ASP A 227 -20.97 -6.84 0.88
CA ASP A 227 -21.54 -8.17 0.66
C ASP A 227 -20.49 -9.29 0.63
N ARG A 228 -19.46 -9.12 -0.23
CA ARG A 228 -18.42 -10.15 -0.46
C ARG A 228 -17.23 -10.04 0.49
N LYS A 229 -17.12 -8.92 1.24
CA LYS A 229 -15.95 -8.67 2.08
C LYS A 229 -14.66 -8.61 1.24
N TYR A 230 -13.56 -9.11 1.78
CA TYR A 230 -12.30 -9.25 1.05
C TYR A 230 -12.45 -10.34 -0.02
N HIS A 231 -12.27 -9.98 -1.28
CA HIS A 231 -12.34 -10.88 -2.42
C HIS A 231 -11.12 -10.68 -3.32
N LEU A 232 -10.23 -11.67 -3.32
CA LEU A 232 -9.13 -11.75 -4.28
C LEU A 232 -9.70 -12.24 -5.61
N LEU A 233 -9.56 -11.45 -6.67
CA LEU A 233 -10.08 -11.80 -7.98
C LEU A 233 -9.35 -13.02 -8.54
N ALA A 234 -10.12 -13.98 -9.06
CA ALA A 234 -9.58 -15.11 -9.78
C ALA A 234 -8.95 -14.65 -11.12
N LYS A 235 -8.06 -15.47 -11.68
CA LYS A 235 -7.37 -15.13 -12.93
C LYS A 235 -8.34 -14.83 -14.08
N GLU A 236 -9.41 -15.56 -14.16
CA GLU A 236 -10.47 -15.41 -15.16
C GLU A 236 -11.21 -14.06 -15.00
N GLU A 237 -11.44 -13.62 -13.75
CA GLU A 237 -12.06 -12.34 -13.44
C GLU A 237 -11.13 -11.19 -13.84
N VAL A 238 -9.82 -11.31 -13.54
CA VAL A 238 -8.79 -10.33 -13.92
C VAL A 238 -8.67 -10.25 -15.43
N GLU A 239 -8.63 -11.38 -16.15
CA GLU A 239 -8.56 -11.44 -17.62
C GLU A 239 -9.76 -10.75 -18.27
N ALA A 240 -10.96 -10.94 -17.73
CA ALA A 240 -12.17 -10.28 -18.23
C ALA A 240 -12.06 -8.74 -18.10
N VAL A 241 -11.51 -8.23 -16.99
CA VAL A 241 -11.29 -6.77 -16.84
C VAL A 241 -10.19 -6.27 -17.77
N ILE A 242 -9.10 -7.02 -17.95
CA ILE A 242 -8.01 -6.66 -18.88
C ILE A 242 -8.53 -6.58 -20.32
N ALA A 243 -9.43 -7.46 -20.72
CA ALA A 243 -10.06 -7.43 -22.05
C ALA A 243 -10.88 -6.14 -22.28
N GLU A 244 -11.60 -5.66 -21.25
CA GLU A 244 -12.31 -4.37 -21.32
C GLU A 244 -11.36 -3.19 -21.47
N VAL A 245 -10.23 -3.21 -20.72
CA VAL A 245 -9.17 -2.19 -20.86
C VAL A 245 -8.55 -2.19 -22.26
N GLY A 246 -8.49 -3.36 -22.92
CA GLY A 246 -8.03 -3.50 -24.31
C GLY A 246 -9.00 -2.89 -25.33
N SER A 247 -10.30 -3.08 -25.12
CA SER A 247 -11.36 -2.61 -26.03
C SER A 247 -11.63 -1.10 -25.92
N SER A 248 -11.40 -0.52 -24.74
CA SER A 248 -11.57 0.94 -24.51
C SER A 248 -10.41 1.80 -25.02
N SER A 249 -9.38 1.20 -25.59
CA SER A 249 -8.20 1.88 -26.17
C SER A 249 -8.28 2.03 -27.71
N GLY A 250 -9.42 1.89 -28.31
CA GLY A 250 -9.69 2.20 -29.73
C GLY A 250 -9.79 3.71 -29.96
N PRO A 251 -9.47 4.19 -31.19
CA PRO A 251 -9.08 5.55 -31.53
C PRO A 251 -10.10 6.62 -31.20
#